data_25d7440ec8e31645cfc2ce5ff028d06b
#
_entry.id   25d7440ec8e31645cfc2ce5ff028d06b
#
_cell.length_a   1.000
_cell.length_b   1.000
_cell.length_c   1.000
_cell.angle_alpha   90.00
_cell.angle_beta   90.00
_cell.angle_gamma   90.00
#
_symmetry.space_group_name_H-M   'P 1'
#
loop_
_entity.id
_entity.type
_entity.pdbx_description
1 polymer ?
#
loop_
_entity_poly.entity_id
_entity_poly.type
_entity_poly.pdbx_seq_one_letter_code
_entity_poly.pdbx_strand_id
1 'polypeptide(L)'
;FCMYACMILISWFGAKLIVTTGNDPVNGMSTGQLMSLVAYAMQILMSLMMLSMVFVMIIISRASAERIVEILYEKSDLTNGESPVTEVKDGSVVFDHVSFSYTGKKDKICLSDINLNIRSGETVGIIGGTGSAKTTLVQLIPRLYDVTEGSLKVGGLDTRKYDLEALRDQVAMVLQKN
;
A
#
# COMPACT_ATOMS: atom_id res chain seq x y z
N PHE A 1 34.82 3.20 20.96
CA PHE A 1 35.86 4.08 21.59
C PHE A 1 35.40 4.63 22.93
N CYS A 2 34.24 5.27 23.03
CA CYS A 2 33.67 5.82 24.29
C CYS A 2 33.57 4.79 25.41
N MET A 3 33.15 3.56 25.09
CA MET A 3 33.03 2.47 26.06
C MET A 3 34.35 2.16 26.78
N TYR A 4 35.40 1.96 26.02
CA TYR A 4 36.74 1.69 26.58
C TYR A 4 37.30 2.88 27.37
N ALA A 5 37.04 4.09 26.89
CA ALA A 5 37.44 5.31 27.60
C ALA A 5 36.76 5.41 28.99
N CYS A 6 35.45 5.18 29.06
CA CYS A 6 34.72 5.14 30.35
C CYS A 6 35.24 4.04 31.27
N MET A 7 35.51 2.86 30.76
CA MET A 7 36.06 1.75 31.55
C MET A 7 37.44 2.07 32.13
N ILE A 8 38.32 2.67 31.34
CA ILE A 8 39.66 3.09 31.78
C ILE A 8 39.55 4.16 32.86
N LEU A 9 38.66 5.15 32.68
CA LEU A 9 38.48 6.20 33.66
C LEU A 9 37.91 5.65 35.00
N ILE A 10 36.89 4.81 34.97
CA ILE A 10 36.33 4.19 36.15
C ILE A 10 37.38 3.37 36.89
N SER A 11 38.14 2.54 36.15
CA SER A 11 39.19 1.70 36.73
C SER A 11 40.32 2.56 37.33
N TRP A 12 40.74 3.62 36.64
CA TRP A 12 41.81 4.51 37.12
C TRP A 12 41.41 5.27 38.38
N PHE A 13 40.27 5.94 38.38
CA PHE A 13 39.81 6.69 39.53
C PHE A 13 39.44 5.78 40.70
N GLY A 14 38.83 4.64 40.43
CA GLY A 14 38.48 3.64 41.45
C GLY A 14 39.73 3.03 42.10
N ALA A 15 40.72 2.63 41.33
CA ALA A 15 41.99 2.12 41.87
C ALA A 15 42.73 3.18 42.72
N LYS A 16 42.78 4.44 42.24
CA LYS A 16 43.37 5.54 42.99
C LYS A 16 42.65 5.73 44.34
N LEU A 17 41.33 5.68 44.37
CA LEU A 17 40.55 5.85 45.60
C LEU A 17 40.80 4.69 46.55
N ILE A 18 40.86 3.45 46.12
CA ILE A 18 41.15 2.25 46.93
C ILE A 18 42.51 2.38 47.61
N VAL A 19 43.53 2.80 46.86
CA VAL A 19 44.91 2.95 47.38
C VAL A 19 44.96 4.07 48.43
N THR A 20 44.26 5.21 48.23
CA THR A 20 44.30 6.34 49.14
C THR A 20 43.50 6.09 50.43
N THR A 21 42.43 5.29 50.37
CA THR A 21 41.55 5.01 51.53
C THR A 21 41.80 3.66 52.20
N GLY A 22 42.79 2.90 51.77
CA GLY A 22 43.17 1.63 52.36
C GLY A 22 42.10 0.52 52.22
N ASN A 23 41.30 0.55 51.13
CA ASN A 23 40.23 -0.40 50.88
C ASN A 23 39.05 -0.35 51.91
N ASP A 24 38.84 0.81 52.51
CA ASP A 24 37.75 1.02 53.49
C ASP A 24 36.43 1.32 52.74
N PRO A 25 35.39 0.47 52.89
CA PRO A 25 34.11 0.68 52.24
C PRO A 25 33.25 1.79 52.81
N VAL A 26 33.60 2.33 53.98
CA VAL A 26 32.83 3.38 54.66
C VAL A 26 33.35 4.76 54.33
N ASN A 27 34.69 4.94 54.35
CA ASN A 27 35.32 6.25 54.10
C ASN A 27 35.92 6.36 52.68
N GLY A 28 35.80 5.31 51.85
CA GLY A 28 36.38 5.24 50.53
C GLY A 28 35.67 4.26 49.62
N MET A 29 36.45 3.49 48.88
CA MET A 29 35.96 2.47 47.96
C MET A 29 36.68 1.14 48.23
N SER A 30 35.90 0.05 48.33
CA SER A 30 36.44 -1.30 48.39
C SER A 30 36.61 -1.89 46.96
N THR A 31 37.47 -2.89 46.87
CA THR A 31 37.69 -3.63 45.61
C THR A 31 36.39 -4.24 45.08
N GLY A 32 35.50 -4.75 45.99
CA GLY A 32 34.20 -5.28 45.62
C GLY A 32 33.25 -4.22 45.02
N GLN A 33 33.26 -3.03 45.58
CA GLN A 33 32.48 -1.89 45.04
C GLN A 33 32.97 -1.45 43.68
N LEU A 34 34.28 -1.42 43.43
CA LEU A 34 34.84 -1.13 42.11
C LEU A 34 34.39 -2.17 41.08
N MET A 35 34.49 -3.47 41.43
CA MET A 35 34.01 -4.54 40.52
C MET A 35 32.53 -4.44 40.19
N SER A 36 31.69 -4.12 41.19
CA SER A 36 30.27 -3.88 40.99
C SER A 36 29.99 -2.67 40.08
N LEU A 37 30.76 -1.60 40.26
CA LEU A 37 30.62 -0.38 39.45
C LEU A 37 31.00 -0.64 37.99
N VAL A 38 32.07 -1.42 37.71
CA VAL A 38 32.45 -1.86 36.39
C VAL A 38 31.36 -2.76 35.76
N ALA A 39 30.80 -3.70 36.54
CA ALA A 39 29.71 -4.57 36.07
C ALA A 39 28.45 -3.75 35.71
N TYR A 40 28.06 -2.78 36.53
CA TYR A 40 26.93 -1.90 36.23
C TYR A 40 27.18 -1.03 34.96
N ALA A 41 28.40 -0.52 34.84
CA ALA A 41 28.77 0.24 33.61
C ALA A 41 28.62 -0.59 32.36
N MET A 42 29.05 -1.85 32.39
CA MET A 42 28.86 -2.80 31.27
C MET A 42 27.37 -3.07 30.99
N GLN A 43 26.58 -3.28 32.05
CA GLN A 43 25.14 -3.54 31.91
C GLN A 43 24.39 -2.35 31.30
N ILE A 44 24.73 -1.12 31.70
CA ILE A 44 24.16 0.11 31.15
C ILE A 44 24.52 0.19 29.65
N LEU A 45 25.75 -0.07 29.26
CA LEU A 45 26.18 -0.03 27.88
C LEU A 45 25.47 -1.07 27.01
N MET A 46 25.30 -2.30 27.52
CA MET A 46 24.51 -3.32 26.83
C MET A 46 23.05 -2.91 26.66
N SER A 47 22.45 -2.31 27.67
CA SER A 47 21.07 -1.83 27.60
C SER A 47 20.91 -0.72 26.57
N LEU A 48 21.87 0.19 26.44
CA LEU A 48 21.89 1.23 25.40
C LEU A 48 22.03 0.65 23.99
N MET A 49 22.86 -0.39 23.83
CA MET A 49 22.96 -1.09 22.55
C MET A 49 21.64 -1.76 22.16
N MET A 50 20.99 -2.46 23.11
CA MET A 50 19.66 -3.04 22.87
C MET A 50 18.62 -2.00 22.51
N LEU A 51 18.61 -0.88 23.23
CA LEU A 51 17.71 0.22 22.92
C LEU A 51 17.90 0.77 21.51
N SER A 52 19.16 0.96 21.10
CA SER A 52 19.49 1.38 19.72
C SER A 52 18.98 0.38 18.68
N MET A 53 19.12 -0.92 18.93
CA MET A 53 18.62 -1.96 18.04
C MET A 53 17.09 -1.92 17.93
N VAL A 54 16.38 -1.70 19.04
CA VAL A 54 14.92 -1.55 19.04
C VAL A 54 14.49 -0.36 18.21
N PHE A 55 15.18 0.79 18.29
CA PHE A 55 14.89 1.96 17.46
C PHE A 55 15.03 1.64 15.95
N VAL A 56 16.11 0.94 15.56
CA VAL A 56 16.30 0.53 14.18
C VAL A 56 15.17 -0.41 13.71
N MET A 57 14.77 -1.38 14.55
CA MET A 57 13.64 -2.27 14.23
C MET A 57 12.33 -1.52 14.06
N ILE A 58 12.06 -0.52 14.90
CA ILE A 58 10.86 0.31 14.77
C ILE A 58 10.86 1.07 13.45
N ILE A 59 11.99 1.65 13.05
CA ILE A 59 12.09 2.39 11.78
C ILE A 59 11.83 1.46 10.58
N ILE A 60 12.42 0.27 10.57
CA ILE A 60 12.21 -0.71 9.49
C ILE A 60 10.76 -1.20 9.46
N SER A 61 10.19 -1.50 10.63
CA SER A 61 8.80 -1.96 10.76
C SER A 61 7.80 -0.90 10.30
N ARG A 62 8.07 0.38 10.56
CA ARG A 62 7.22 1.49 10.14
C ARG A 62 7.06 1.54 8.63
N ALA A 63 8.15 1.41 7.86
CA ALA A 63 8.09 1.43 6.41
C ALA A 63 7.25 0.27 5.83
N SER A 64 7.33 -0.90 6.44
CA SER A 64 6.49 -2.04 6.07
C SER A 64 5.03 -1.85 6.45
N ALA A 65 4.77 -1.29 7.63
CA ALA A 65 3.42 -0.99 8.11
C ALA A 65 2.73 0.07 7.22
N GLU A 66 3.43 1.12 6.80
CA GLU A 66 2.90 2.15 5.90
C GLU A 66 2.41 1.55 4.57
N ARG A 67 3.17 0.63 3.96
CA ARG A 67 2.76 -0.07 2.73
C ARG A 67 1.53 -0.95 2.93
N ILE A 68 1.42 -1.63 4.06
CA ILE A 68 0.25 -2.46 4.38
C ILE A 68 -0.98 -1.57 4.57
N VAL A 69 -0.82 -0.48 5.31
CA VAL A 69 -1.89 0.49 5.57
C VAL A 69 -2.38 1.13 4.27
N GLU A 70 -1.47 1.52 3.37
CA GLU A 70 -1.80 2.06 2.05
C GLU A 70 -2.75 1.12 1.28
N ILE A 71 -2.41 -0.17 1.22
CA ILE A 71 -3.25 -1.17 0.53
C ILE A 71 -4.58 -1.42 1.26
N LEU A 72 -4.57 -1.48 2.59
CA LEU A 72 -5.79 -1.75 3.36
C LEU A 72 -6.79 -0.59 3.36
N TYR A 73 -6.30 0.63 3.23
CA TYR A 73 -7.16 1.83 3.18
C TYR A 73 -7.42 2.32 1.75
N GLU A 74 -6.85 1.64 0.73
CA GLU A 74 -7.15 1.95 -0.66
C GLU A 74 -8.65 1.74 -0.93
N LYS A 75 -9.27 2.79 -1.42
CA LYS A 75 -10.70 2.76 -1.78
C LYS A 75 -10.82 2.77 -3.29
N SER A 76 -11.71 1.93 -3.80
CA SER A 76 -12.04 1.95 -5.22
C SER A 76 -12.68 3.28 -5.60
N ASP A 77 -12.22 3.87 -6.70
CA ASP A 77 -12.83 5.07 -7.31
C ASP A 77 -14.22 4.76 -7.89
N LEU A 78 -14.50 3.48 -8.16
CA LEU A 78 -15.79 3.03 -8.65
C LEU A 78 -16.74 2.80 -7.48
N THR A 79 -17.76 3.63 -7.40
CA THR A 79 -18.81 3.53 -6.37
C THR A 79 -20.17 3.42 -7.00
N ASN A 80 -21.10 2.81 -6.27
CA ASN A 80 -22.51 2.78 -6.66
C ASN A 80 -23.14 4.18 -6.50
N GLY A 81 -24.08 4.52 -7.38
CA GLY A 81 -24.91 5.71 -7.21
C GLY A 81 -25.87 5.60 -6.02
N GLU A 82 -26.61 6.67 -5.74
CA GLU A 82 -27.55 6.72 -4.59
C GLU A 82 -28.70 5.70 -4.68
N SER A 83 -29.09 5.27 -5.88
CA SER A 83 -30.17 4.28 -6.12
C SER A 83 -29.79 3.38 -7.28
N PRO A 84 -28.89 2.40 -7.06
CA PRO A 84 -28.39 1.56 -8.13
C PRO A 84 -29.46 0.55 -8.58
N VAL A 85 -29.52 0.32 -9.90
CA VAL A 85 -30.40 -0.70 -10.50
C VAL A 85 -29.68 -2.04 -10.50
N THR A 86 -30.37 -3.08 -10.09
CA THR A 86 -29.79 -4.43 -9.94
C THR A 86 -30.13 -5.39 -11.09
N GLU A 87 -31.00 -5.00 -12.01
CA GLU A 87 -31.45 -5.86 -13.10
C GLU A 87 -31.12 -5.24 -14.47
N VAL A 88 -30.48 -6.01 -15.33
CA VAL A 88 -30.21 -5.65 -16.72
C VAL A 88 -31.36 -6.19 -17.58
N LYS A 89 -32.07 -5.34 -18.29
CA LYS A 89 -33.29 -5.69 -19.04
C LYS A 89 -33.03 -6.58 -20.24
N ASP A 90 -31.97 -6.33 -20.98
CA ASP A 90 -31.60 -7.06 -22.18
C ASP A 90 -30.09 -6.99 -22.44
N GLY A 91 -29.59 -7.74 -23.43
CA GLY A 91 -28.17 -7.78 -23.79
C GLY A 91 -27.72 -6.71 -24.78
N SER A 92 -28.48 -5.61 -24.95
CA SER A 92 -28.05 -4.53 -25.85
C SER A 92 -26.93 -3.69 -25.22
N VAL A 93 -25.97 -3.25 -26.06
CA VAL A 93 -24.83 -2.42 -25.64
C VAL A 93 -24.68 -1.25 -26.57
N VAL A 94 -24.70 -0.03 -26.04
CA VAL A 94 -24.57 1.20 -26.82
C VAL A 94 -23.43 2.06 -26.31
N PHE A 95 -22.43 2.28 -27.11
CA PHE A 95 -21.40 3.30 -26.91
C PHE A 95 -21.84 4.56 -27.64
N ASP A 96 -21.96 5.65 -26.93
CA ASP A 96 -22.43 6.94 -27.41
C ASP A 96 -21.37 8.00 -27.13
N HIS A 97 -20.58 8.34 -28.15
CA HIS A 97 -19.43 9.25 -28.10
C HIS A 97 -18.44 8.92 -26.96
N VAL A 98 -18.15 7.64 -26.76
CA VAL A 98 -17.32 7.17 -25.65
C VAL A 98 -15.84 7.45 -25.93
N SER A 99 -15.22 8.21 -25.02
CA SER A 99 -13.77 8.36 -24.93
C SER A 99 -13.28 7.86 -23.58
N PHE A 100 -12.11 7.22 -23.56
CA PHE A 100 -11.54 6.65 -22.35
C PHE A 100 -10.03 6.84 -22.23
N SER A 101 -9.59 7.17 -21.02
CA SER A 101 -8.19 7.26 -20.62
C SER A 101 -7.98 6.64 -19.23
N TYR A 102 -7.01 5.75 -19.07
CA TYR A 102 -6.65 5.16 -17.77
C TYR A 102 -6.15 6.18 -16.73
N THR A 103 -5.61 7.30 -17.19
CA THR A 103 -5.07 8.34 -16.31
C THR A 103 -6.08 9.47 -16.05
N GLY A 104 -7.27 9.43 -16.66
CA GLY A 104 -8.24 10.51 -16.64
C GLY A 104 -7.78 11.79 -17.37
N LYS A 105 -6.56 11.79 -17.94
CA LYS A 105 -5.99 12.94 -18.64
C LYS A 105 -6.24 12.85 -20.16
N LYS A 106 -6.58 13.98 -20.75
CA LYS A 106 -6.84 14.08 -22.22
C LYS A 106 -5.61 13.79 -23.09
N ASP A 107 -4.42 13.83 -22.53
CA ASP A 107 -3.16 13.61 -23.26
C ASP A 107 -2.88 12.13 -23.57
N LYS A 108 -3.59 11.20 -22.93
CA LYS A 108 -3.38 9.74 -23.10
C LYS A 108 -4.70 9.01 -23.30
N ILE A 109 -5.45 9.44 -24.31
CA ILE A 109 -6.71 8.80 -24.69
C ILE A 109 -6.43 7.45 -25.34
N CYS A 110 -7.03 6.37 -24.83
CA CYS A 110 -6.94 5.02 -25.36
C CYS A 110 -8.06 4.71 -26.35
N LEU A 111 -9.25 5.25 -26.10
CA LEU A 111 -10.43 5.16 -26.97
C LEU A 111 -10.93 6.59 -27.19
N SER A 112 -11.17 6.96 -28.46
CA SER A 112 -11.62 8.31 -28.83
C SER A 112 -12.88 8.22 -29.66
N ASP A 113 -13.94 8.86 -29.19
CA ASP A 113 -15.21 9.04 -29.87
C ASP A 113 -15.82 7.75 -30.46
N ILE A 114 -15.88 6.71 -29.65
CA ILE A 114 -16.42 5.41 -30.05
C ILE A 114 -17.94 5.49 -30.09
N ASN A 115 -18.50 5.19 -31.26
CA ASN A 115 -19.93 5.10 -31.53
C ASN A 115 -20.23 3.68 -32.02
N LEU A 116 -20.90 2.87 -31.18
CA LEU A 116 -21.22 1.47 -31.48
C LEU A 116 -22.56 1.10 -30.87
N ASN A 117 -23.42 0.46 -31.66
CA ASN A 117 -24.72 -0.03 -31.20
C ASN A 117 -24.83 -1.53 -31.48
N ILE A 118 -24.88 -2.31 -30.44
CA ILE A 118 -25.01 -3.78 -30.46
C ILE A 118 -26.39 -4.13 -29.95
N ARG A 119 -27.16 -4.88 -30.72
CA ARG A 119 -28.51 -5.33 -30.35
C ARG A 119 -28.42 -6.58 -29.45
N SER A 120 -29.45 -6.79 -28.66
CA SER A 120 -29.58 -8.02 -27.89
C SER A 120 -29.57 -9.25 -28.80
N GLY A 121 -28.73 -10.25 -28.46
CA GLY A 121 -28.52 -11.48 -29.24
C GLY A 121 -27.58 -11.32 -30.45
N GLU A 122 -27.03 -10.15 -30.70
CA GLU A 122 -26.09 -9.91 -31.80
C GLU A 122 -24.67 -10.39 -31.41
N THR A 123 -23.96 -10.98 -32.38
CA THR A 123 -22.54 -11.33 -32.25
C THR A 123 -21.69 -10.36 -33.03
N VAL A 124 -20.79 -9.69 -32.35
CA VAL A 124 -19.90 -8.66 -32.92
C VAL A 124 -18.45 -9.09 -32.89
N GLY A 125 -17.75 -9.06 -34.03
CA GLY A 125 -16.33 -9.30 -34.14
C GLY A 125 -15.51 -8.01 -34.10
N ILE A 126 -14.58 -7.88 -33.12
CA ILE A 126 -13.69 -6.72 -33.01
C ILE A 126 -12.29 -7.12 -33.51
N ILE A 127 -11.85 -6.54 -34.63
CA ILE A 127 -10.57 -6.84 -35.30
C ILE A 127 -9.64 -5.64 -35.16
N GLY A 128 -8.37 -5.91 -34.91
CA GLY A 128 -7.33 -4.87 -34.82
C GLY A 128 -5.99 -5.41 -34.34
N GLY A 129 -4.93 -4.68 -34.61
CA GLY A 129 -3.57 -5.02 -34.21
C GLY A 129 -3.36 -5.03 -32.67
N THR A 130 -2.18 -5.46 -32.23
CA THR A 130 -1.76 -5.36 -30.83
C THR A 130 -1.69 -3.88 -30.42
N GLY A 131 -2.23 -3.54 -29.26
CA GLY A 131 -2.27 -2.16 -28.76
C GLY A 131 -3.44 -1.30 -29.26
N SER A 132 -4.38 -1.84 -30.08
CA SER A 132 -5.55 -1.09 -30.56
C SER A 132 -6.70 -0.97 -29.56
N ALA A 133 -6.45 -1.11 -28.27
CA ALA A 133 -7.38 -0.93 -27.16
C ALA A 133 -8.67 -1.80 -27.20
N LYS A 134 -8.67 -2.96 -27.91
CA LYS A 134 -9.80 -3.89 -27.96
C LYS A 134 -10.22 -4.40 -26.57
N THR A 135 -9.23 -4.81 -25.78
CA THR A 135 -9.46 -5.28 -24.42
C THR A 135 -10.05 -4.18 -23.53
N THR A 136 -9.56 -2.95 -23.71
CA THR A 136 -10.08 -1.77 -23.00
C THR A 136 -11.55 -1.54 -23.34
N LEU A 137 -11.93 -1.61 -24.61
CA LEU A 137 -13.32 -1.45 -25.04
C LEU A 137 -14.24 -2.47 -24.35
N VAL A 138 -13.84 -3.74 -24.34
CA VAL A 138 -14.62 -4.83 -23.74
C VAL A 138 -14.69 -4.67 -22.20
N GLN A 139 -13.62 -4.22 -21.56
CA GLN A 139 -13.56 -4.00 -20.10
C GLN A 139 -14.46 -2.86 -19.60
N LEU A 140 -14.87 -1.94 -20.46
CA LEU A 140 -15.83 -0.90 -20.11
C LEU A 140 -17.25 -1.46 -19.93
N ILE A 141 -17.63 -2.54 -20.63
CA ILE A 141 -19.00 -3.10 -20.58
C ILE A 141 -19.39 -3.56 -19.17
N PRO A 142 -18.58 -4.38 -18.45
CA PRO A 142 -18.86 -4.75 -17.06
C PRO A 142 -18.47 -3.65 -16.06
N ARG A 143 -18.22 -2.43 -16.53
CA ARG A 143 -17.82 -1.29 -15.71
C ARG A 143 -16.60 -1.60 -14.83
N LEU A 144 -15.53 -2.18 -15.42
CA LEU A 144 -14.23 -2.26 -14.73
C LEU A 144 -13.55 -0.89 -14.65
N TYR A 145 -13.93 0.02 -15.52
CA TYR A 145 -13.56 1.43 -15.53
C TYR A 145 -14.76 2.28 -15.94
N ASP A 146 -14.85 3.50 -15.45
CA ASP A 146 -15.82 4.47 -15.91
C ASP A 146 -15.31 5.20 -17.16
N VAL A 147 -16.20 5.49 -18.10
CA VAL A 147 -15.86 6.26 -19.31
C VAL A 147 -15.47 7.69 -18.95
N THR A 148 -14.45 8.23 -19.64
CA THR A 148 -13.97 9.60 -19.39
C THR A 148 -14.92 10.64 -20.00
N GLU A 149 -15.43 10.37 -21.21
CA GLU A 149 -16.40 11.21 -21.91
C GLU A 149 -17.44 10.32 -22.62
N GLY A 150 -18.62 10.84 -22.84
CA GLY A 150 -19.72 10.10 -23.45
C GLY A 150 -20.53 9.26 -22.48
N SER A 151 -21.30 8.32 -23.01
CA SER A 151 -22.11 7.38 -22.24
C SER A 151 -22.05 5.96 -22.78
N LEU A 152 -21.95 4.99 -21.86
CA LEU A 152 -22.04 3.57 -22.17
C LEU A 152 -23.31 3.02 -21.54
N LYS A 153 -24.17 2.44 -22.37
CA LYS A 153 -25.45 1.87 -21.94
C LYS A 153 -25.47 0.37 -22.16
N VAL A 154 -25.96 -0.36 -21.18
CA VAL A 154 -26.22 -1.80 -21.23
C VAL A 154 -27.69 -2.01 -20.89
N GLY A 155 -28.44 -2.80 -21.69
CA GLY A 155 -29.88 -2.96 -21.50
C GLY A 155 -30.67 -1.64 -21.53
N GLY A 156 -30.16 -0.64 -22.29
CA GLY A 156 -30.78 0.67 -22.43
C GLY A 156 -30.50 1.67 -21.29
N LEU A 157 -29.78 1.26 -20.22
CA LEU A 157 -29.44 2.11 -19.07
C LEU A 157 -27.94 2.34 -19.00
N ASP A 158 -27.52 3.56 -18.61
CA ASP A 158 -26.10 3.93 -18.41
C ASP A 158 -25.47 3.03 -17.34
N THR A 159 -24.26 2.50 -17.62
CA THR A 159 -23.54 1.58 -16.72
C THR A 159 -23.30 2.17 -15.34
N ARG A 160 -23.19 3.48 -15.21
CA ARG A 160 -22.99 4.19 -13.93
C ARG A 160 -24.21 4.15 -13.00
N LYS A 161 -25.39 3.80 -13.53
CA LYS A 161 -26.65 3.71 -12.77
C LYS A 161 -26.91 2.30 -12.24
N TYR A 162 -26.13 1.32 -12.66
CA TYR A 162 -26.27 -0.04 -12.15
C TYR A 162 -25.48 -0.20 -10.83
N ASP A 163 -25.95 -1.16 -10.04
CA ASP A 163 -25.14 -1.77 -9.01
C ASP A 163 -23.95 -2.50 -9.66
N LEU A 164 -22.74 -2.26 -9.16
CA LEU A 164 -21.50 -2.80 -9.75
C LEU A 164 -21.47 -4.31 -9.73
N GLU A 165 -21.91 -4.93 -8.64
CA GLU A 165 -21.90 -6.37 -8.46
C GLU A 165 -22.97 -7.01 -9.35
N ALA A 166 -24.19 -6.48 -9.32
CA ALA A 166 -25.29 -6.96 -10.16
C ALA A 166 -25.01 -6.84 -11.68
N LEU A 167 -24.38 -5.76 -12.13
CA LEU A 167 -23.98 -5.63 -13.55
C LEU A 167 -22.94 -6.67 -13.93
N ARG A 168 -21.93 -6.90 -13.08
CA ARG A 168 -20.85 -7.86 -13.34
C ARG A 168 -21.32 -9.29 -13.29
N ASP A 169 -22.29 -9.61 -12.47
CA ASP A 169 -22.90 -10.94 -12.42
C ASP A 169 -23.67 -11.30 -13.71
N GLN A 170 -24.15 -10.29 -14.43
CA GLN A 170 -24.91 -10.48 -15.67
C GLN A 170 -24.04 -10.33 -16.93
N VAL A 171 -22.79 -9.90 -16.80
CA VAL A 171 -21.84 -9.75 -17.94
C VAL A 171 -20.69 -10.71 -17.76
N ALA A 172 -20.76 -11.88 -18.41
CA ALA A 172 -19.66 -12.85 -18.40
C ALA A 172 -18.49 -12.36 -19.26
N MET A 173 -17.28 -12.38 -18.72
CA MET A 173 -16.06 -12.00 -19.42
C MET A 173 -15.03 -13.13 -19.42
N VAL A 174 -14.54 -13.51 -20.60
CA VAL A 174 -13.43 -14.47 -20.74
C VAL A 174 -12.14 -13.71 -20.99
N LEU A 175 -11.22 -13.82 -20.04
CA LEU A 175 -9.93 -13.15 -20.10
C LEU A 175 -8.93 -13.92 -20.99
N GLN A 176 -7.93 -13.23 -21.54
CA GLN A 176 -6.91 -13.82 -22.40
C GLN A 176 -5.99 -14.82 -21.65
N LYS A 177 -5.85 -14.66 -20.34
CA LYS A 177 -5.18 -15.63 -19.45
C LYS A 177 -6.15 -16.03 -18.35
N ASN A 178 -6.47 -17.27 -18.30
CA ASN A 178 -7.17 -17.94 -17.18
C ASN A 178 -6.14 -18.66 -16.31
#